data_baf75d6e74193cff1661d957c777b2cd
#
_entry.id   baf75d6e74193cff1661d957c777b2cd
#
_cell.length_a   1.000
_cell.length_b   1.000
_cell.length_c   1.000
_cell.angle_alpha   90.00
_cell.angle_beta   90.00
_cell.angle_gamma   90.00
#
_symmetry.space_group_name_H-M   'P 1'
#
loop_
_entity.id
_entity.type
_entity.pdbx_description
1 polymer ?
#
loop_
_entity_poly.entity_id
_entity_poly.type
_entity_poly.pdbx_seq_one_letter_code
_entity_poly.pdbx_strand_id
1 'polypeptide(L)'
;PNDQVVYVVNDNYREPNKPFFAKVNLKGGGDAASAARAVLQTGDFDYAWNLQVEPDILAELLKGGKGEIKTIAGTSVERIELQFSDWKTETDGEKGKLGSVNPIIGDKAVRQALNLACQRDVISEQLYGEGQPPTSNILSGIAAMASPNTAWEFNLEKAGQILDEAGWTLNGSVRSKDGVDASITYVTSINPVRQKTQAINKQSMEKLGFQVELRQVDAAVFFDGSPGNEQNINHFFNDLQMYTN
;
A
#
# COMPACT_ATOMS: atom_id res chain seq x y z
N PRO A 1 2.48 -22.87 7.85
CA PRO A 1 3.63 -23.23 8.65
C PRO A 1 4.38 -21.96 9.04
N ASN A 2 4.36 -21.66 10.34
CA ASN A 2 4.85 -20.37 10.82
C ASN A 2 6.35 -20.37 11.14
N ASP A 3 7.04 -21.50 10.94
CA ASP A 3 8.42 -21.61 11.30
C ASP A 3 9.34 -21.75 10.08
N GLN A 4 9.23 -22.83 9.34
CA GLN A 4 10.02 -23.00 8.12
C GLN A 4 9.39 -23.95 7.11
N VAL A 5 9.77 -23.77 5.85
CA VAL A 5 9.51 -24.71 4.75
C VAL A 5 10.85 -25.18 4.20
N VAL A 6 11.02 -26.48 4.06
CA VAL A 6 12.24 -27.09 3.53
C VAL A 6 11.96 -27.73 2.19
N TYR A 7 12.65 -27.27 1.16
CA TYR A 7 12.67 -27.88 -0.16
C TYR A 7 13.95 -28.69 -0.36
N VAL A 8 13.83 -29.81 -0.99
CA VAL A 8 14.95 -30.63 -1.47
C VAL A 8 14.88 -30.79 -2.98
N VAL A 9 16.00 -31.13 -3.61
CA VAL A 9 16.06 -31.35 -5.05
C VAL A 9 15.06 -32.44 -5.47
N ASN A 10 14.43 -32.26 -6.63
CA ASN A 10 13.61 -33.27 -7.28
C ASN A 10 14.50 -34.03 -8.26
N ASP A 11 14.83 -35.29 -7.92
CA ASP A 11 15.69 -36.16 -8.74
C ASP A 11 15.08 -36.46 -10.12
N ASN A 12 13.77 -36.28 -10.27
CA ASN A 12 13.05 -36.47 -11.53
C ASN A 12 12.83 -35.17 -12.30
N TYR A 13 13.54 -34.09 -11.95
CA TYR A 13 13.38 -32.83 -12.69
C TYR A 13 13.90 -32.96 -14.12
N ARG A 14 13.10 -32.54 -15.09
CA ARG A 14 13.32 -32.77 -16.53
C ARG A 14 14.59 -32.15 -17.13
N GLU A 15 15.13 -31.07 -16.51
CA GLU A 15 16.29 -30.37 -17.01
C GLU A 15 17.54 -30.83 -16.25
N PRO A 16 18.60 -31.29 -16.95
CA PRO A 16 19.83 -31.70 -16.30
C PRO A 16 20.53 -30.48 -15.66
N ASN A 17 21.24 -30.70 -14.57
CA ASN A 17 21.97 -29.70 -13.79
C ASN A 17 21.08 -28.58 -13.20
N LYS A 18 19.79 -28.85 -13.00
CA LYS A 18 18.86 -27.98 -12.27
C LYS A 18 18.01 -28.82 -11.30
N PRO A 19 17.53 -28.23 -10.19
CA PRO A 19 17.89 -26.88 -9.70
C PRO A 19 19.35 -26.79 -9.22
N PHE A 20 19.88 -25.56 -9.13
CA PHE A 20 21.24 -25.31 -8.68
C PHE A 20 21.45 -25.70 -7.20
N PHE A 21 20.49 -25.38 -6.35
CA PHE A 21 20.55 -25.69 -4.92
C PHE A 21 19.97 -27.07 -4.63
N ALA A 22 20.72 -27.90 -3.90
CA ALA A 22 20.25 -29.21 -3.44
C ALA A 22 19.17 -29.09 -2.34
N LYS A 23 19.20 -28.01 -1.57
CA LYS A 23 18.26 -27.75 -0.48
C LYS A 23 18.02 -26.25 -0.34
N VAL A 24 16.75 -25.87 -0.10
CA VAL A 24 16.35 -24.50 0.23
C VAL A 24 15.53 -24.53 1.51
N ASN A 25 15.97 -23.74 2.51
CA ASN A 25 15.24 -23.56 3.75
C ASN A 25 14.60 -22.16 3.72
N LEU A 26 13.29 -22.08 3.66
CA LEU A 26 12.56 -20.83 3.80
C LEU A 26 12.16 -20.65 5.27
N LYS A 27 12.70 -19.65 5.92
CA LYS A 27 12.30 -19.25 7.27
C LYS A 27 11.12 -18.30 7.17
N GLY A 28 10.04 -18.63 7.84
CA GLY A 28 8.86 -17.77 7.98
C GLY A 28 8.88 -16.98 9.29
N GLY A 29 7.97 -16.01 9.39
CA GLY A 29 7.81 -15.14 10.56
C GLY A 29 8.85 -14.01 10.64
N GLY A 30 8.70 -13.15 11.64
CA GLY A 30 9.51 -11.94 11.79
C GLY A 30 9.04 -10.79 10.88
N ASP A 31 9.75 -9.68 10.94
CA ASP A 31 9.51 -8.49 10.14
C ASP A 31 10.62 -8.28 9.10
N ALA A 32 10.41 -7.34 8.17
CA ALA A 32 11.35 -7.04 7.09
C ALA A 32 12.71 -6.56 7.61
N ALA A 33 12.76 -5.80 8.71
CA ALA A 33 14.01 -5.30 9.29
C ALA A 33 14.82 -6.44 9.92
N SER A 34 14.16 -7.39 10.58
CA SER A 34 14.80 -8.59 11.11
C SER A 34 15.36 -9.48 10.00
N ALA A 35 14.63 -9.65 8.89
CA ALA A 35 15.12 -10.40 7.73
C ALA A 35 16.31 -9.70 7.06
N ALA A 36 16.27 -8.37 6.91
CA ALA A 36 17.38 -7.59 6.39
C ALA A 36 18.64 -7.72 7.28
N ARG A 37 18.46 -7.65 8.60
CA ARG A 37 19.55 -7.82 9.57
C ARG A 37 20.22 -9.18 9.43
N ALA A 38 19.43 -10.23 9.29
CA ALA A 38 19.92 -11.59 9.20
C ALA A 38 20.80 -11.85 7.97
N VAL A 39 20.57 -11.13 6.87
CA VAL A 39 21.39 -11.18 5.66
C VAL A 39 22.54 -10.17 5.70
N LEU A 40 22.23 -8.89 5.98
CA LEU A 40 23.18 -7.79 5.80
C LEU A 40 24.16 -7.63 6.94
N GLN A 41 23.73 -7.92 8.19
CA GLN A 41 24.51 -7.64 9.39
C GLN A 41 25.10 -8.90 10.02
N THR A 42 24.30 -9.96 10.22
CA THR A 42 24.75 -11.16 10.91
C THR A 42 25.22 -12.26 9.95
N GLY A 43 24.68 -12.34 8.75
CA GLY A 43 24.99 -13.39 7.77
C GLY A 43 24.38 -14.75 8.12
N ASP A 44 23.32 -14.78 8.91
CA ASP A 44 22.63 -16.02 9.30
C ASP A 44 21.81 -16.62 8.16
N PHE A 45 21.47 -15.79 7.15
CA PHE A 45 20.73 -16.18 5.96
C PHE A 45 21.39 -15.63 4.69
N ASP A 46 21.23 -16.38 3.59
CA ASP A 46 21.82 -16.05 2.29
C ASP A 46 20.96 -15.07 1.48
N TYR A 47 19.65 -14.99 1.76
CA TYR A 47 18.72 -14.22 0.94
C TYR A 47 17.51 -13.74 1.76
N ALA A 48 17.10 -12.50 1.54
CA ALA A 48 15.83 -11.95 2.01
C ALA A 48 15.12 -11.29 0.85
N TRP A 49 13.83 -11.60 0.68
CA TRP A 49 13.00 -11.09 -0.39
C TRP A 49 12.04 -10.02 0.11
N ASN A 50 11.76 -9.04 -0.77
CA ASN A 50 10.76 -7.99 -0.54
C ASN A 50 10.99 -7.20 0.75
N LEU A 51 12.19 -6.63 0.88
CA LEU A 51 12.56 -5.84 2.04
C LEU A 51 11.93 -4.44 1.98
N GLN A 52 10.69 -4.31 2.43
CA GLN A 52 10.06 -3.02 2.70
C GLN A 52 10.60 -2.46 4.03
N VAL A 53 11.80 -1.92 3.97
CA VAL A 53 12.53 -1.31 5.08
C VAL A 53 13.01 0.06 4.65
N GLU A 54 12.93 1.02 5.54
CA GLU A 54 13.36 2.39 5.26
C GLU A 54 14.85 2.46 4.88
N PRO A 55 15.21 3.35 3.94
CA PRO A 55 16.58 3.47 3.42
C PRO A 55 17.64 3.66 4.50
N ASP A 56 17.37 4.49 5.50
CA ASP A 56 18.30 4.75 6.60
C ASP A 56 18.59 3.50 7.44
N ILE A 57 17.56 2.68 7.67
CA ILE A 57 17.73 1.41 8.40
C ILE A 57 18.54 0.43 7.55
N LEU A 58 18.27 0.34 6.26
CA LEU A 58 19.06 -0.52 5.34
C LEU A 58 20.52 -0.08 5.26
N ALA A 59 20.77 1.23 5.17
CA ALA A 59 22.12 1.79 5.15
C ALA A 59 22.92 1.45 6.43
N GLU A 60 22.25 1.46 7.58
CA GLU A 60 22.86 1.06 8.85
C GLU A 60 23.17 -0.43 8.91
N LEU A 61 22.25 -1.28 8.44
CA LEU A 61 22.45 -2.74 8.41
C LEU A 61 23.56 -3.15 7.44
N LEU A 62 23.75 -2.44 6.33
CA LEU A 62 24.81 -2.67 5.35
C LEU A 62 26.23 -2.51 5.96
N LYS A 63 26.40 -1.73 7.03
CA LYS A 63 27.69 -1.59 7.72
C LYS A 63 28.18 -2.91 8.30
N GLY A 64 27.30 -3.90 8.47
CA GLY A 64 27.68 -5.27 8.89
C GLY A 64 28.53 -6.01 7.85
N GLY A 65 28.47 -5.61 6.58
CA GLY A 65 29.33 -6.11 5.50
C GLY A 65 29.15 -7.58 5.14
N LYS A 66 28.00 -8.18 5.49
CA LYS A 66 27.71 -9.61 5.23
C LYS A 66 26.95 -9.86 3.94
N GLY A 67 26.31 -8.82 3.39
CA GLY A 67 25.50 -8.93 2.19
C GLY A 67 25.42 -7.63 1.42
N GLU A 68 24.68 -7.64 0.34
CA GLU A 68 24.39 -6.47 -0.51
C GLU A 68 22.89 -6.34 -0.80
N ILE A 69 22.45 -5.13 -1.14
CA ILE A 69 21.07 -4.89 -1.58
C ILE A 69 21.05 -4.88 -3.11
N LYS A 70 20.11 -5.63 -3.69
CA LYS A 70 19.80 -5.61 -5.11
C LYS A 70 18.39 -5.05 -5.29
N THR A 71 18.27 -3.90 -5.93
CA THR A 71 17.00 -3.30 -6.31
C THR A 71 16.74 -3.57 -7.79
N ILE A 72 15.60 -4.17 -8.07
CA ILE A 72 15.18 -4.48 -9.44
C ILE A 72 13.77 -3.93 -9.63
N ALA A 73 13.56 -3.16 -10.70
CA ALA A 73 12.23 -2.69 -11.07
C ALA A 73 11.31 -3.87 -11.35
N GLY A 74 10.22 -3.94 -10.62
CA GLY A 74 9.18 -4.95 -10.77
C GLY A 74 7.95 -4.40 -11.50
N THR A 75 6.93 -5.23 -11.59
CA THR A 75 5.63 -4.85 -12.15
C THR A 75 4.60 -4.47 -11.08
N SER A 76 4.93 -4.69 -9.83
CA SER A 76 4.05 -4.37 -8.69
C SER A 76 4.06 -2.88 -8.39
N VAL A 77 2.89 -2.32 -8.13
CA VAL A 77 2.70 -0.91 -7.78
C VAL A 77 1.97 -0.83 -6.45
N GLU A 78 2.59 -0.17 -5.48
CA GLU A 78 1.92 0.22 -4.25
C GLU A 78 0.92 1.33 -4.57
N ARG A 79 -0.35 1.16 -4.21
CA ARG A 79 -1.43 2.08 -4.59
C ARG A 79 -2.45 2.26 -3.48
N ILE A 80 -3.20 3.34 -3.58
CA ILE A 80 -4.38 3.57 -2.76
C ILE A 80 -5.60 3.35 -3.65
N GLU A 81 -6.41 2.37 -3.30
CA GLU A 81 -7.68 2.06 -3.94
C GLU A 81 -8.81 2.83 -3.24
N LEU A 82 -9.84 3.20 -3.98
CA LEU A 82 -10.96 3.98 -3.52
C LEU A 82 -12.25 3.19 -3.66
N GLN A 83 -13.04 3.07 -2.58
CA GLN A 83 -14.30 2.34 -2.57
C GLN A 83 -15.45 3.22 -3.08
N PHE A 84 -15.96 2.90 -4.24
CA PHE A 84 -17.07 3.63 -4.88
C PHE A 84 -18.45 3.26 -4.32
N SER A 85 -18.59 2.03 -3.80
CA SER A 85 -19.84 1.56 -3.21
C SER A 85 -19.96 2.00 -1.75
N ASP A 86 -21.19 2.22 -1.28
CA ASP A 86 -21.43 2.50 0.14
C ASP A 86 -21.27 1.21 0.97
N TRP A 87 -20.17 1.17 1.72
CA TRP A 87 -19.85 0.05 2.60
C TRP A 87 -20.40 0.23 4.02
N LYS A 88 -20.89 1.42 4.35
CA LYS A 88 -21.41 1.76 5.69
C LYS A 88 -22.88 1.41 5.83
N THR A 89 -23.64 1.57 4.73
CA THR A 89 -25.07 1.33 4.68
C THR A 89 -25.38 0.03 3.92
N GLU A 90 -26.21 -0.82 4.51
CA GLU A 90 -26.68 -2.01 3.82
C GLU A 90 -27.72 -1.62 2.73
N THR A 91 -27.51 -2.14 1.54
CA THR A 91 -28.45 -2.02 0.42
C THR A 91 -28.92 -3.43 0.05
N ASP A 92 -30.21 -3.69 0.18
CA ASP A 92 -30.81 -5.02 -0.01
C ASP A 92 -30.12 -6.15 0.81
N GLY A 93 -29.70 -5.83 2.03
CA GLY A 93 -29.04 -6.78 2.94
C GLY A 93 -27.54 -6.98 2.71
N GLU A 94 -26.91 -6.18 1.85
CA GLU A 94 -25.47 -6.27 1.53
C GLU A 94 -24.77 -4.93 1.76
N LYS A 95 -23.63 -4.95 2.45
CA LYS A 95 -22.70 -3.82 2.54
C LYS A 95 -21.86 -3.75 1.28
N GLY A 96 -21.54 -2.53 0.82
CA GLY A 96 -20.69 -2.34 -0.36
C GLY A 96 -21.29 -2.90 -1.65
N LYS A 97 -22.62 -3.05 -1.71
CA LYS A 97 -23.34 -3.60 -2.86
C LYS A 97 -23.00 -2.84 -4.15
N LEU A 98 -22.74 -3.58 -5.21
CA LEU A 98 -22.52 -2.99 -6.52
C LEU A 98 -23.73 -2.14 -6.95
N GLY A 99 -23.50 -0.86 -7.26
CA GLY A 99 -24.53 0.11 -7.61
C GLY A 99 -24.99 0.99 -6.46
N SER A 100 -24.69 0.66 -5.19
CA SER A 100 -24.74 1.65 -4.11
C SER A 100 -23.61 2.68 -4.31
N VAL A 101 -23.78 3.90 -3.83
CA VAL A 101 -22.80 4.97 -4.05
C VAL A 101 -22.29 5.46 -2.71
N ASN A 102 -20.97 5.34 -2.50
CA ASN A 102 -20.29 5.93 -1.35
C ASN A 102 -20.53 7.46 -1.37
N PRO A 103 -21.12 8.05 -0.33
CA PRO A 103 -21.53 9.45 -0.34
C PRO A 103 -20.35 10.44 -0.42
N ILE A 104 -19.13 9.99 -0.10
CA ILE A 104 -17.91 10.80 -0.13
C ILE A 104 -17.07 10.43 -1.35
N ILE A 105 -16.64 9.19 -1.44
CA ILE A 105 -15.74 8.71 -2.51
C ILE A 105 -16.46 8.62 -3.87
N GLY A 106 -17.78 8.50 -3.90
CA GLY A 106 -18.58 8.57 -5.10
C GLY A 106 -18.49 9.91 -5.84
N ASP A 107 -18.17 11.01 -5.14
CA ASP A 107 -17.97 12.32 -5.77
C ASP A 107 -16.60 12.38 -6.48
N LYS A 108 -16.62 12.72 -7.77
CA LYS A 108 -15.43 12.84 -8.60
C LYS A 108 -14.44 13.90 -8.05
N ALA A 109 -14.97 15.01 -7.53
CA ALA A 109 -14.17 16.09 -6.99
C ALA A 109 -13.34 15.62 -5.78
N VAL A 110 -13.95 14.80 -4.91
CA VAL A 110 -13.25 14.18 -3.77
C VAL A 110 -12.11 13.29 -4.26
N ARG A 111 -12.34 12.43 -5.24
CA ARG A 111 -11.28 11.56 -5.78
C ARG A 111 -10.13 12.36 -6.42
N GLN A 112 -10.44 13.45 -7.12
CA GLN A 112 -9.44 14.35 -7.69
C GLN A 112 -8.63 15.04 -6.59
N ALA A 113 -9.29 15.53 -5.55
CA ALA A 113 -8.63 16.17 -4.42
C ALA A 113 -7.72 15.20 -3.65
N LEU A 114 -8.18 13.98 -3.39
CA LEU A 114 -7.38 12.94 -2.74
C LEU A 114 -6.14 12.57 -3.57
N ASN A 115 -6.26 12.52 -4.90
CA ASN A 115 -5.12 12.29 -5.78
C ASN A 115 -4.08 13.42 -5.70
N LEU A 116 -4.53 14.68 -5.67
CA LEU A 116 -3.68 15.87 -5.52
C LEU A 116 -3.07 15.98 -4.11
N ALA A 117 -3.65 15.34 -3.11
CA ALA A 117 -3.16 15.33 -1.72
C ALA A 117 -2.09 14.27 -1.46
N CYS A 118 -1.80 13.39 -2.41
CA CYS A 118 -0.83 12.31 -2.23
C CYS A 118 0.59 12.80 -2.55
N GLN A 119 1.47 12.84 -1.53
CA GLN A 119 2.87 13.30 -1.64
C GLN A 119 3.79 12.18 -2.15
N ARG A 120 3.60 11.74 -3.39
CA ARG A 120 4.29 10.56 -3.96
C ARG A 120 5.81 10.66 -3.92
N ASP A 121 6.37 11.83 -4.21
CA ASP A 121 7.83 12.04 -4.20
C ASP A 121 8.40 11.86 -2.80
N VAL A 122 7.80 12.52 -1.80
CA VAL A 122 8.22 12.45 -0.39
C VAL A 122 8.11 11.01 0.12
N ILE A 123 7.01 10.32 -0.20
CA ILE A 123 6.79 8.92 0.20
C ILE A 123 7.84 8.02 -0.45
N SER A 124 8.06 8.16 -1.77
CA SER A 124 9.06 7.39 -2.50
C SER A 124 10.46 7.58 -1.93
N GLU A 125 10.89 8.84 -1.78
CA GLU A 125 12.23 9.18 -1.33
C GLU A 125 12.50 8.75 0.12
N GLN A 126 11.59 9.07 1.02
CA GLN A 126 11.82 8.86 2.45
C GLN A 126 11.53 7.44 2.94
N LEU A 127 10.57 6.75 2.33
CA LEU A 127 10.09 5.47 2.84
C LEU A 127 10.47 4.28 1.97
N TYR A 128 10.53 4.45 0.64
CA TYR A 128 10.82 3.35 -0.28
C TYR A 128 12.26 3.36 -0.79
N GLY A 129 12.86 4.54 -0.94
CA GLY A 129 14.26 4.71 -1.34
C GLY A 129 14.52 4.56 -2.84
N GLU A 130 15.82 4.49 -3.16
CA GLU A 130 16.30 4.44 -4.54
C GLU A 130 15.75 3.22 -5.31
N GLY A 131 15.41 3.44 -6.57
CA GLY A 131 14.91 2.39 -7.48
C GLY A 131 13.41 2.13 -7.36
N GLN A 132 12.69 2.89 -6.54
CA GLN A 132 11.24 2.80 -6.38
C GLN A 132 10.56 4.14 -6.69
N PRO A 133 10.62 4.63 -7.94
CA PRO A 133 10.11 5.94 -8.31
C PRO A 133 8.59 6.00 -8.22
N PRO A 134 8.02 7.17 -7.90
CA PRO A 134 6.58 7.37 -7.99
C PRO A 134 6.10 7.24 -9.43
N THR A 135 4.85 6.83 -9.60
CA THR A 135 4.27 6.61 -10.93
C THR A 135 2.80 7.00 -11.00
N SER A 136 2.35 7.34 -12.20
CA SER A 136 0.92 7.46 -12.55
C SER A 136 0.41 6.27 -13.36
N ASN A 137 1.23 5.22 -13.53
CA ASN A 137 0.91 4.05 -14.33
C ASN A 137 0.91 2.77 -13.50
N ILE A 138 -0.13 1.97 -13.62
CA ILE A 138 -0.22 0.66 -12.96
C ILE A 138 0.77 -0.36 -13.53
N LEU A 139 1.21 -0.18 -14.78
CA LEU A 139 2.18 -1.01 -15.48
C LEU A 139 3.54 -0.31 -15.62
N SER A 140 3.95 0.44 -14.61
CA SER A 140 5.17 1.26 -14.66
C SER A 140 6.47 0.47 -14.91
N GLY A 141 6.53 -0.79 -14.46
CA GLY A 141 7.67 -1.68 -14.67
C GLY A 141 7.85 -2.15 -16.13
N ILE A 142 6.90 -1.86 -17.01
CA ILE A 142 6.92 -2.24 -18.42
C ILE A 142 6.88 -0.96 -19.26
N ALA A 143 8.05 -0.43 -19.60
CA ALA A 143 8.18 0.88 -20.27
C ALA A 143 7.31 1.02 -21.54
N ALA A 144 7.16 -0.06 -22.32
CA ALA A 144 6.32 -0.08 -23.52
C ALA A 144 4.81 0.06 -23.23
N MET A 145 4.37 -0.15 -21.99
CA MET A 145 2.97 -0.06 -21.56
C MET A 145 2.71 1.20 -20.73
N ALA A 146 3.73 1.96 -20.38
CA ALA A 146 3.57 3.20 -19.66
C ALA A 146 2.88 4.25 -20.55
N SER A 147 1.75 4.79 -20.09
CA SER A 147 1.03 5.83 -20.84
C SER A 147 1.75 7.17 -20.73
N PRO A 148 2.05 7.86 -21.84
CA PRO A 148 2.58 9.22 -21.80
C PRO A 148 1.50 10.26 -21.47
N ASN A 149 0.23 9.87 -21.42
CA ASN A 149 -0.92 10.77 -21.22
C ASN A 149 -1.38 10.84 -19.76
N THR A 150 -0.71 10.11 -18.86
CA THR A 150 -1.00 10.15 -17.43
C THR A 150 0.07 10.93 -16.69
N ALA A 151 -0.34 11.75 -15.75
CA ALA A 151 0.53 12.53 -14.89
C ALA A 151 -0.05 12.58 -13.48
N TRP A 152 0.76 12.93 -12.52
CA TRP A 152 0.35 13.21 -11.16
C TRP A 152 0.96 14.53 -10.68
N GLU A 153 0.31 15.15 -9.73
CA GLU A 153 0.71 16.42 -9.14
C GLU A 153 0.40 16.38 -7.65
N PHE A 154 1.24 16.97 -6.82
CA PHE A 154 0.88 17.28 -5.44
C PHE A 154 0.52 18.75 -5.35
N ASN A 155 -0.75 19.07 -5.04
CA ASN A 155 -1.23 20.43 -5.00
C ASN A 155 -2.47 20.57 -4.12
N LEU A 156 -2.26 20.96 -2.86
CA LEU A 156 -3.37 21.12 -1.90
C LEU A 156 -4.25 22.34 -2.20
N GLU A 157 -3.71 23.41 -2.76
CA GLU A 157 -4.49 24.58 -3.14
C GLU A 157 -5.52 24.23 -4.22
N LYS A 158 -5.07 23.61 -5.30
CA LYS A 158 -5.94 23.12 -6.38
C LYS A 158 -6.95 22.09 -5.89
N ALA A 159 -6.54 21.21 -4.98
CA ALA A 159 -7.44 20.23 -4.37
C ALA A 159 -8.55 20.92 -3.57
N GLY A 160 -8.21 21.96 -2.79
CA GLY A 160 -9.19 22.75 -2.06
C GLY A 160 -10.16 23.47 -2.97
N GLN A 161 -9.69 24.11 -4.04
CA GLN A 161 -10.53 24.77 -5.05
C GLN A 161 -11.53 23.80 -5.70
N ILE A 162 -11.07 22.61 -6.09
CA ILE A 162 -11.95 21.58 -6.67
C ILE A 162 -13.05 21.16 -5.69
N LEU A 163 -12.73 21.03 -4.41
CA LEU A 163 -13.72 20.69 -3.38
C LEU A 163 -14.71 21.84 -3.15
N ASP A 164 -14.24 23.09 -3.11
CA ASP A 164 -15.09 24.28 -2.95
C ASP A 164 -16.08 24.42 -4.12
N GLU A 165 -15.60 24.31 -5.37
CA GLU A 165 -16.41 24.33 -6.58
C GLU A 165 -17.46 23.23 -6.64
N ALA A 166 -17.15 22.06 -6.04
CA ALA A 166 -18.06 20.92 -5.95
C ALA A 166 -19.08 21.03 -4.80
N GLY A 167 -18.99 22.08 -3.97
CA GLY A 167 -19.91 22.32 -2.85
C GLY A 167 -19.49 21.64 -1.53
N TRP A 168 -18.29 21.12 -1.44
CA TRP A 168 -17.72 20.61 -0.19
C TRP A 168 -17.21 21.81 0.65
N THR A 169 -18.06 22.40 1.46
CA THR A 169 -17.74 23.58 2.26
C THR A 169 -17.02 23.25 3.53
N LEU A 170 -16.02 24.04 3.88
CA LEU A 170 -15.27 23.88 5.14
C LEU A 170 -16.04 24.49 6.32
N ASN A 171 -16.49 23.64 7.25
CA ASN A 171 -17.17 24.03 8.49
C ASN A 171 -16.25 23.76 9.68
N GLY A 172 -15.61 24.82 10.19
CA GLY A 172 -14.53 24.64 11.17
C GLY A 172 -13.32 23.93 10.54
N SER A 173 -13.01 22.70 10.97
CA SER A 173 -11.89 21.90 10.46
C SER A 173 -12.35 20.79 9.50
N VAL A 174 -13.66 20.62 9.28
CA VAL A 174 -14.21 19.50 8.50
C VAL A 174 -15.01 20.04 7.32
N ARG A 175 -14.81 19.46 6.15
CA ARG A 175 -15.67 19.70 4.98
C ARG A 175 -16.96 18.89 5.07
N SER A 176 -18.05 19.50 4.60
CA SER A 176 -19.33 18.80 4.46
C SER A 176 -20.04 19.23 3.20
N LYS A 177 -20.90 18.33 2.69
CA LYS A 177 -21.78 18.56 1.55
C LYS A 177 -23.09 17.79 1.77
N ASP A 178 -24.22 18.46 1.58
CA ASP A 178 -25.57 17.87 1.70
C ASP A 178 -25.80 17.13 3.04
N GLY A 179 -25.20 17.63 4.13
CA GLY A 179 -25.28 17.03 5.47
C GLY A 179 -24.33 15.84 5.71
N VAL A 180 -23.45 15.54 4.76
CA VAL A 180 -22.42 14.49 4.88
C VAL A 180 -21.08 15.12 5.17
N ASP A 181 -20.46 14.76 6.30
CA ASP A 181 -19.11 15.16 6.65
C ASP A 181 -18.08 14.33 5.87
N ALA A 182 -16.98 14.97 5.47
CA ALA A 182 -15.87 14.32 4.77
C ALA A 182 -15.04 13.43 5.73
N SER A 183 -15.66 12.41 6.28
CA SER A 183 -15.07 11.47 7.24
C SER A 183 -14.81 10.12 6.56
N ILE A 184 -13.53 9.76 6.43
CA ILE A 184 -13.07 8.59 5.68
C ILE A 184 -12.23 7.65 6.53
N THR A 185 -12.34 6.36 6.26
CA THR A 185 -11.53 5.29 6.84
C THR A 185 -10.48 4.85 5.83
N TYR A 186 -9.20 4.86 6.24
CA TYR A 186 -8.07 4.49 5.40
C TYR A 186 -7.34 3.27 6.00
N VAL A 187 -7.39 2.15 5.31
CA VAL A 187 -6.92 0.83 5.77
C VAL A 187 -5.66 0.39 5.04
N THR A 188 -4.78 -0.32 5.75
CA THR A 188 -3.67 -1.10 5.19
C THR A 188 -3.30 -2.26 6.12
N SER A 189 -2.36 -3.12 5.72
CA SER A 189 -1.78 -4.14 6.61
C SER A 189 -0.81 -3.54 7.62
N ILE A 190 -0.54 -4.26 8.71
CA ILE A 190 0.52 -3.90 9.68
C ILE A 190 1.88 -4.03 8.97
N ASN A 191 2.39 -2.89 8.51
CA ASN A 191 3.68 -2.73 7.86
C ASN A 191 4.20 -1.31 8.17
N PRO A 192 5.40 -1.12 8.74
CA PRO A 192 5.88 0.19 9.16
C PRO A 192 5.92 1.23 8.03
N VAL A 193 6.36 0.86 6.83
CA VAL A 193 6.43 1.75 5.66
C VAL A 193 5.02 2.19 5.25
N ARG A 194 4.05 1.27 5.20
CA ARG A 194 2.65 1.59 4.88
C ARG A 194 1.98 2.45 5.93
N GLN A 195 2.24 2.19 7.22
CA GLN A 195 1.72 3.00 8.31
C GLN A 195 2.23 4.45 8.23
N LYS A 196 3.51 4.65 7.91
CA LYS A 196 4.09 5.98 7.70
C LYS A 196 3.52 6.65 6.44
N THR A 197 3.32 5.91 5.36
CA THR A 197 2.65 6.39 4.16
C THR A 197 1.22 6.87 4.46
N GLN A 198 0.45 6.10 5.25
CA GLN A 198 -0.87 6.54 5.72
C GLN A 198 -0.79 7.84 6.51
N ALA A 199 0.19 7.97 7.41
CA ALA A 199 0.34 9.17 8.24
C ALA A 199 0.66 10.43 7.42
N ILE A 200 1.54 10.31 6.41
CA ILE A 200 1.86 11.42 5.48
C ILE A 200 0.61 11.84 4.71
N ASN A 201 -0.10 10.89 4.13
CA ASN A 201 -1.32 11.16 3.37
C ASN A 201 -2.43 11.74 4.24
N LYS A 202 -2.62 11.21 5.46
CA LYS A 202 -3.58 11.75 6.44
C LYS A 202 -3.32 13.23 6.71
N GLN A 203 -2.08 13.64 6.95
CA GLN A 203 -1.75 15.06 7.18
C GLN A 203 -2.17 15.95 6.01
N SER A 204 -2.00 15.50 4.78
CA SER A 204 -2.40 16.24 3.58
C SER A 204 -3.93 16.30 3.45
N MET A 205 -4.61 15.19 3.70
CA MET A 205 -6.07 15.10 3.65
C MET A 205 -6.73 15.94 4.74
N GLU A 206 -6.19 15.94 5.96
CA GLU A 206 -6.70 16.77 7.07
C GLU A 206 -6.54 18.27 6.79
N LYS A 207 -5.47 18.70 6.11
CA LYS A 207 -5.32 20.09 5.63
C LYS A 207 -6.40 20.49 4.62
N LEU A 208 -6.98 19.53 3.92
CA LEU A 208 -8.10 19.75 3.01
C LEU A 208 -9.46 19.68 3.71
N GLY A 209 -9.51 19.38 5.00
CA GLY A 209 -10.73 19.30 5.78
C GLY A 209 -11.37 17.92 5.81
N PHE A 210 -10.63 16.85 5.49
CA PHE A 210 -11.09 15.48 5.75
C PHE A 210 -10.82 15.08 7.20
N GLN A 211 -11.74 14.31 7.78
CA GLN A 211 -11.44 13.52 8.98
C GLN A 211 -10.97 12.14 8.53
N VAL A 212 -9.78 11.72 8.95
CA VAL A 212 -9.19 10.46 8.49
C VAL A 212 -8.95 9.52 9.65
N GLU A 213 -9.70 8.42 9.68
CA GLU A 213 -9.45 7.29 10.57
C GLU A 213 -8.46 6.34 9.91
N LEU A 214 -7.31 6.10 10.56
CA LEU A 214 -6.35 5.09 10.08
C LEU A 214 -6.62 3.75 10.75
N ARG A 215 -6.68 2.69 9.95
CA ARG A 215 -6.75 1.31 10.43
C ARG A 215 -5.61 0.49 9.85
N GLN A 216 -5.03 -0.36 10.71
CA GLN A 216 -4.00 -1.33 10.33
C GLN A 216 -4.49 -2.72 10.72
N VAL A 217 -4.46 -3.64 9.77
CA VAL A 217 -4.97 -5.00 9.96
C VAL A 217 -3.78 -5.97 9.91
N ASP A 218 -3.75 -6.91 10.84
CA ASP A 218 -2.75 -7.98 10.81
C ASP A 218 -2.88 -8.79 9.52
N ALA A 219 -1.75 -9.16 8.91
CA ALA A 219 -1.74 -9.85 7.63
C ALA A 219 -2.51 -11.19 7.68
N ALA A 220 -2.46 -11.90 8.81
CA ALA A 220 -3.20 -13.15 8.97
C ALA A 220 -4.73 -12.96 8.97
N VAL A 221 -5.21 -11.76 9.33
CA VAL A 221 -6.62 -11.39 9.26
C VAL A 221 -6.95 -10.74 7.91
N PHE A 222 -6.08 -9.85 7.44
CA PHE A 222 -6.30 -9.08 6.20
C PHE A 222 -6.42 -9.96 4.97
N PHE A 223 -5.68 -11.08 4.92
CA PHE A 223 -5.71 -12.04 3.81
C PHE A 223 -6.53 -13.31 4.09
N ASP A 224 -7.14 -13.43 5.26
CA ASP A 224 -7.98 -14.57 5.60
C ASP A 224 -9.36 -14.44 4.94
N GLY A 225 -9.64 -15.30 3.95
CA GLY A 225 -10.92 -15.38 3.25
C GLY A 225 -12.01 -16.18 3.98
N SER A 226 -11.86 -16.46 5.27
CA SER A 226 -12.87 -17.19 6.06
C SER A 226 -14.21 -16.45 6.08
N PRO A 227 -15.34 -17.16 6.03
CA PRO A 227 -16.66 -16.55 6.13
C PRO A 227 -16.81 -15.69 7.40
N GLY A 228 -17.34 -14.48 7.24
CA GLY A 228 -17.56 -13.54 8.35
C GLY A 228 -16.37 -12.66 8.70
N ASN A 229 -15.23 -12.82 8.07
CA ASN A 229 -14.10 -11.89 8.26
C ASN A 229 -14.31 -10.59 7.48
N GLU A 230 -14.97 -9.61 8.08
CA GLU A 230 -15.22 -8.29 7.45
C GLU A 230 -13.95 -7.46 7.22
N GLN A 231 -12.80 -7.85 7.80
CA GLN A 231 -11.52 -7.16 7.63
C GLN A 231 -10.69 -7.71 6.46
N ASN A 232 -11.21 -8.72 5.75
CA ASN A 232 -10.54 -9.25 4.56
C ASN A 232 -10.40 -8.18 3.47
N ILE A 233 -9.23 -8.10 2.86
CA ILE A 233 -8.90 -7.14 1.80
C ILE A 233 -9.93 -7.11 0.66
N ASN A 234 -10.54 -8.25 0.32
CA ASN A 234 -11.49 -8.35 -0.78
C ASN A 234 -12.89 -7.82 -0.46
N HIS A 235 -13.25 -7.68 0.83
CA HIS A 235 -14.52 -7.05 1.20
C HIS A 235 -14.49 -5.54 0.99
N PHE A 236 -13.32 -4.93 1.18
CA PHE A 236 -13.10 -3.51 1.01
C PHE A 236 -14.10 -2.64 1.82
N PHE A 237 -14.41 -3.05 3.05
CA PHE A 237 -15.30 -2.29 3.96
C PHE A 237 -14.55 -1.12 4.62
N ASN A 238 -14.14 -0.19 3.78
CA ASN A 238 -13.45 1.06 4.11
C ASN A 238 -13.51 2.02 2.91
N ASP A 239 -13.13 3.27 3.08
CA ASP A 239 -13.18 4.27 2.01
C ASP A 239 -11.93 4.22 1.14
N LEU A 240 -10.75 4.04 1.78
CA LEU A 240 -9.45 3.94 1.14
C LEU A 240 -8.72 2.69 1.62
N GLN A 241 -8.11 1.97 0.70
CA GLN A 241 -7.30 0.79 0.99
C GLN A 241 -5.95 0.90 0.28
N MET A 242 -4.87 0.72 1.03
CA MET A 242 -3.53 0.72 0.46
C MET A 242 -2.94 -0.69 0.47
N TYR A 243 -2.55 -1.14 -0.70
CA TYR A 243 -1.81 -2.38 -0.89
C TYR A 243 -1.11 -2.40 -2.26
N THR A 244 -0.29 -3.43 -2.49
CA THR A 244 0.35 -3.70 -3.79
C THR A 244 -0.44 -4.75 -4.59
N ASN A 245 -0.32 -4.72 -5.90
CA ASN A 245 -0.83 -5.77 -6.78
C ASN A 245 0.13 -6.96 -6.86
#